data_9078acecec7df9b540457a97592a123a
#
_entry.id   9078acecec7df9b540457a97592a123a
#
_cell.length_a   1.000
_cell.length_b   1.000
_cell.length_c   1.000
_cell.angle_alpha   90.00
_cell.angle_beta   90.00
_cell.angle_gamma   90.00
#
_symmetry.space_group_name_H-M   'P 1'
#
loop_
_entity.id
_entity.type
_entity.pdbx_description
1 polymer ?
#
loop_
_entity_poly.entity_id
_entity_poly.type
_entity_poly.pdbx_seq_one_letter_code
_entity_poly.pdbx_strand_id
1 'polypeptide(L)'
;MFHKAKSAIQIAALTLTFFLPFATAIMVETFSTSITERGKSTPLLFGPRGDRFDLTINSLFFRGDHSSELSMADFKLLSEENRGIMVPVSLGFTARKFPIIGTTVDYFTVRNITPKLGTIPLMLGEAVLGSECAKSLAVQIGDHILTDQVNLYDLSASYPLKLKVVGVLNQTNSADDNAIFTSIGTAWVISGLGHGHESIDQETKNDKLLSKTKKQITANASIEQFIEINESNINEFHFHSDPALLPITSIIAFPKSKKDGTILKAKYLRHQKIQPLEPNKVIGELLDVVIRLKRLFDSSYALTTLAAVLFLTAVILLSLQTRKRETKALFLMGCSRGTICMIFSAEIMILCIFSILFALLGAYVITFLGSDILQLLR
;
A
#
# COMPACT_ATOMS: atom_id res chain seq x y z
N MET A 1 14.39 34.26 36.58
CA MET A 1 13.81 34.24 35.22
C MET A 1 14.75 34.79 34.11
N PHE A 2 16.07 34.82 34.31
CA PHE A 2 17.01 35.53 33.42
C PHE A 2 17.55 34.68 32.21
N HIS A 3 17.16 33.42 32.06
CA HIS A 3 17.77 32.57 31.01
C HIS A 3 16.74 31.75 30.18
N LYS A 4 15.57 32.31 29.94
CA LYS A 4 14.50 31.62 29.17
C LYS A 4 14.97 31.14 27.80
N ALA A 5 15.70 31.99 27.06
CA ALA A 5 16.23 31.64 25.74
C ALA A 5 17.25 30.49 25.82
N LYS A 6 18.14 30.48 26.81
CA LYS A 6 19.12 29.43 27.03
C LYS A 6 18.45 28.08 27.31
N SER A 7 17.49 28.07 28.24
CA SER A 7 16.74 26.85 28.59
C SER A 7 15.91 26.34 27.41
N ALA A 8 15.28 27.25 26.63
CA ALA A 8 14.55 26.87 25.43
C ALA A 8 15.43 26.19 24.37
N ILE A 9 16.62 26.74 24.11
CA ILE A 9 17.59 26.15 23.18
C ILE A 9 18.08 24.78 23.68
N GLN A 10 18.32 24.63 24.97
CA GLN A 10 18.72 23.35 25.56
C GLN A 10 17.62 22.31 25.44
N ILE A 11 16.38 22.65 25.75
CA ILE A 11 15.23 21.78 25.59
C ILE A 11 15.08 21.37 24.13
N ALA A 12 15.15 22.33 23.18
CA ALA A 12 15.02 22.04 21.77
C ALA A 12 16.11 21.08 21.26
N ALA A 13 17.38 21.31 21.65
CA ALA A 13 18.50 20.47 21.25
C ALA A 13 18.37 19.03 21.82
N LEU A 14 18.04 18.90 23.09
CA LEU A 14 17.83 17.59 23.72
C LEU A 14 16.58 16.90 23.17
N THR A 15 15.49 17.66 22.92
CA THR A 15 14.29 17.10 22.28
C THR A 15 14.62 16.50 20.93
N LEU A 16 15.34 17.22 20.09
CA LEU A 16 15.72 16.72 18.76
C LEU A 16 16.62 15.48 18.85
N THR A 17 17.54 15.45 19.82
CA THR A 17 18.44 14.30 20.05
C THR A 17 17.68 13.03 20.44
N PHE A 18 16.64 13.13 21.28
CA PHE A 18 15.81 11.99 21.66
C PHE A 18 14.74 11.63 20.62
N PHE A 19 14.19 12.65 19.95
CA PHE A 19 13.09 12.50 19.01
C PHE A 19 13.48 11.65 17.78
N LEU A 20 14.63 11.92 17.14
CA LEU A 20 15.03 11.23 15.92
C LEU A 20 15.15 9.71 16.09
N PRO A 21 15.83 9.15 17.11
CA PRO A 21 15.88 7.72 17.34
C PRO A 21 14.51 7.09 17.62
N PHE A 22 13.67 7.78 18.41
CA PHE A 22 12.32 7.27 18.71
C PHE A 22 11.43 7.28 17.47
N ALA A 23 11.41 8.37 16.71
CA ALA A 23 10.62 8.49 15.51
C ALA A 23 10.99 7.43 14.47
N THR A 24 12.29 7.25 14.19
CA THR A 24 12.74 6.23 13.24
C THR A 24 12.47 4.81 13.72
N ALA A 25 12.63 4.52 15.01
CA ALA A 25 12.33 3.20 15.57
C ALA A 25 10.85 2.85 15.39
N ILE A 26 9.95 3.78 15.74
CA ILE A 26 8.50 3.59 15.60
C ILE A 26 8.11 3.45 14.14
N MET A 27 8.63 4.29 13.23
CA MET A 27 8.33 4.20 11.80
C MET A 27 8.76 2.86 11.21
N VAL A 28 9.98 2.41 11.50
CA VAL A 28 10.50 1.12 11.01
C VAL A 28 9.68 -0.04 11.58
N GLU A 29 9.33 -0.01 12.86
CA GLU A 29 8.52 -1.05 13.49
C GLU A 29 7.12 -1.14 12.88
N THR A 30 6.43 0.00 12.76
CA THR A 30 5.08 0.07 12.18
C THR A 30 5.08 -0.42 10.71
N PHE A 31 6.03 0.04 9.92
CA PHE A 31 6.20 -0.38 8.52
C PHE A 31 6.49 -1.89 8.43
N SER A 32 7.45 -2.37 9.22
CA SER A 32 7.86 -3.77 9.25
C SER A 32 6.70 -4.70 9.64
N THR A 33 5.95 -4.33 10.68
CA THR A 33 4.80 -5.10 11.15
C THR A 33 3.72 -5.17 10.07
N SER A 34 3.36 -4.04 9.50
CA SER A 34 2.30 -3.95 8.46
C SER A 34 2.61 -4.82 7.24
N ILE A 35 3.85 -4.73 6.71
CA ILE A 35 4.27 -5.53 5.55
C ILE A 35 4.35 -7.02 5.91
N THR A 36 4.87 -7.35 7.09
CA THR A 36 5.01 -8.73 7.53
C THR A 36 3.67 -9.42 7.71
N GLU A 37 2.68 -8.75 8.30
CA GLU A 37 1.34 -9.31 8.48
C GLU A 37 0.68 -9.66 7.15
N ARG A 38 0.80 -8.78 6.16
CA ARG A 38 0.30 -9.04 4.80
C ARG A 38 0.99 -10.25 4.16
N GLY A 39 2.31 -10.36 4.32
CA GLY A 39 3.08 -11.53 3.84
C GLY A 39 2.69 -12.82 4.53
N LYS A 40 2.49 -12.80 5.86
CA LYS A 40 2.06 -13.97 6.64
C LYS A 40 0.64 -14.42 6.28
N SER A 41 -0.26 -13.48 6.00
CA SER A 41 -1.65 -13.78 5.60
C SER A 41 -1.77 -14.31 4.16
N THR A 42 -0.67 -14.37 3.40
CA THR A 42 -0.64 -14.87 2.03
C THR A 42 0.33 -16.06 1.95
N PRO A 43 -0.14 -17.30 2.05
CA PRO A 43 0.73 -18.48 2.16
C PRO A 43 1.60 -18.72 0.93
N LEU A 44 1.02 -18.59 -0.28
CA LEU A 44 1.71 -18.77 -1.56
C LEU A 44 1.22 -17.75 -2.58
N LEU A 45 2.14 -17.36 -3.46
CA LEU A 45 1.92 -16.50 -4.59
C LEU A 45 2.51 -17.17 -5.83
N PHE A 46 1.74 -17.25 -6.91
CA PHE A 46 2.21 -17.67 -8.21
C PHE A 46 2.17 -16.49 -9.17
N GLY A 47 3.23 -16.31 -9.90
CA GLY A 47 3.31 -15.25 -10.92
C GLY A 47 4.24 -15.64 -12.06
N PRO A 48 4.38 -14.77 -13.07
CA PRO A 48 5.33 -14.96 -14.13
C PRO A 48 6.77 -14.98 -13.59
N ARG A 49 7.67 -15.68 -14.27
CA ARG A 49 9.09 -15.65 -13.90
C ARG A 49 9.68 -14.27 -14.12
N GLY A 50 10.35 -13.77 -13.10
CA GLY A 50 10.94 -12.44 -13.09
C GLY A 50 11.41 -12.04 -11.71
N ASP A 51 11.41 -10.76 -11.44
CA ASP A 51 11.76 -10.24 -10.12
C ASP A 51 10.71 -10.66 -9.07
N ARG A 52 11.20 -11.36 -8.04
CA ARG A 52 10.35 -11.88 -6.96
C ARG A 52 9.86 -10.79 -6.00
N PHE A 53 10.64 -9.71 -5.87
CA PHE A 53 10.29 -8.59 -4.98
C PHE A 53 9.18 -7.77 -5.63
N ASP A 54 9.34 -7.39 -6.89
CA ASP A 54 8.33 -6.66 -7.65
C ASP A 54 7.02 -7.44 -7.69
N LEU A 55 7.08 -8.74 -8.04
CA LEU A 55 5.88 -9.59 -8.06
C LEU A 55 5.18 -9.63 -6.70
N THR A 56 5.93 -9.74 -5.60
CA THR A 56 5.36 -9.79 -4.25
C THR A 56 4.73 -8.45 -3.86
N ILE A 57 5.43 -7.33 -4.09
CA ILE A 57 4.94 -6.00 -3.77
C ILE A 57 3.71 -5.66 -4.62
N ASN A 58 3.76 -5.93 -5.93
CA ASN A 58 2.63 -5.70 -6.82
C ASN A 58 1.40 -6.49 -6.39
N SER A 59 1.54 -7.80 -6.16
CA SER A 59 0.39 -8.66 -5.86
C SER A 59 -0.20 -8.44 -4.47
N LEU A 60 0.58 -8.00 -3.49
CA LEU A 60 0.13 -7.82 -2.12
C LEU A 60 -0.23 -6.37 -1.77
N PHE A 61 0.45 -5.41 -2.39
CA PHE A 61 0.30 -3.99 -2.07
C PHE A 61 -0.19 -3.16 -3.27
N PHE A 62 -0.47 -3.81 -4.41
CA PHE A 62 -1.05 -3.22 -5.62
C PHE A 62 -0.22 -2.08 -6.22
N ARG A 63 1.11 -2.17 -6.13
CA ARG A 63 2.05 -1.13 -6.56
C ARG A 63 3.12 -1.69 -7.48
N GLY A 64 3.56 -0.86 -8.42
CA GLY A 64 4.62 -1.15 -9.38
C GLY A 64 4.09 -1.49 -10.77
N ASP A 65 5.00 -1.61 -11.71
CA ASP A 65 4.71 -1.93 -13.11
C ASP A 65 4.64 -3.45 -13.35
N HIS A 66 3.83 -3.84 -14.31
CA HIS A 66 3.67 -5.23 -14.72
C HIS A 66 4.33 -5.44 -16.06
N SER A 67 5.47 -6.11 -16.10
CA SER A 67 6.20 -6.39 -17.34
C SER A 67 5.84 -7.73 -17.97
N SER A 68 5.22 -8.63 -17.22
CA SER A 68 4.87 -9.98 -17.69
C SER A 68 3.62 -10.49 -16.98
N GLU A 69 2.87 -11.36 -17.65
CA GLU A 69 1.57 -11.84 -17.20
C GLU A 69 1.44 -13.35 -17.30
N LEU A 70 0.62 -13.93 -16.44
CA LEU A 70 0.07 -15.27 -16.58
C LEU A 70 -1.22 -15.20 -17.41
N SER A 71 -1.78 -16.35 -17.73
CA SER A 71 -3.08 -16.45 -18.42
C SER A 71 -4.11 -17.16 -17.56
N MET A 72 -5.37 -17.07 -17.95
CA MET A 72 -6.44 -17.87 -17.32
C MET A 72 -6.23 -19.38 -17.51
N ALA A 73 -5.50 -19.83 -18.54
CA ALA A 73 -5.06 -21.22 -18.66
C ALA A 73 -4.11 -21.62 -17.53
N ASP A 74 -3.16 -20.74 -17.18
CA ASP A 74 -2.24 -20.97 -16.04
C ASP A 74 -3.00 -21.03 -14.72
N PHE A 75 -4.02 -20.16 -14.54
CA PHE A 75 -4.91 -20.20 -13.39
C PHE A 75 -5.71 -21.53 -13.32
N LYS A 76 -6.28 -21.96 -14.43
CA LYS A 76 -7.00 -23.22 -14.52
C LYS A 76 -6.10 -24.41 -14.17
N LEU A 77 -4.87 -24.43 -14.72
CA LEU A 77 -3.87 -25.46 -14.44
C LEU A 77 -3.59 -25.60 -12.93
N LEU A 78 -3.43 -24.44 -12.22
CA LEU A 78 -3.20 -24.43 -10.78
C LEU A 78 -4.45 -24.84 -9.98
N SER A 79 -5.64 -24.43 -10.44
CA SER A 79 -6.92 -24.74 -9.78
C SER A 79 -7.29 -26.22 -9.87
N GLU A 80 -6.96 -26.90 -10.97
CA GLU A 80 -7.16 -28.32 -11.20
C GLU A 80 -6.36 -29.22 -10.24
N GLU A 81 -5.29 -28.71 -9.61
CA GLU A 81 -4.58 -29.41 -8.55
C GLU A 81 -5.44 -29.72 -7.33
N ASN A 82 -6.53 -28.99 -7.13
CA ASN A 82 -7.48 -29.13 -6.02
C ASN A 82 -6.83 -29.19 -4.62
N ARG A 83 -5.72 -28.46 -4.44
CA ARG A 83 -4.92 -28.40 -3.19
C ARG A 83 -5.16 -27.16 -2.35
N GLY A 84 -6.05 -26.28 -2.76
CA GLY A 84 -6.36 -25.02 -2.08
C GLY A 84 -7.27 -24.13 -2.90
N ILE A 85 -7.54 -22.95 -2.37
CA ILE A 85 -8.26 -21.89 -3.08
C ILE A 85 -7.24 -21.08 -3.85
N MET A 86 -7.44 -20.94 -5.15
CA MET A 86 -6.63 -20.12 -6.05
C MET A 86 -7.41 -18.87 -6.40
N VAL A 87 -6.80 -17.72 -6.21
CA VAL A 87 -7.44 -16.42 -6.45
C VAL A 87 -6.65 -15.67 -7.51
N PRO A 88 -7.21 -15.47 -8.71
CA PRO A 88 -6.56 -14.70 -9.76
C PRO A 88 -6.64 -13.21 -9.41
N VAL A 89 -5.57 -12.48 -9.74
CA VAL A 89 -5.47 -11.03 -9.52
C VAL A 89 -4.98 -10.39 -10.81
N SER A 90 -5.72 -9.39 -11.28
CA SER A 90 -5.34 -8.52 -12.40
C SER A 90 -5.15 -7.11 -11.88
N LEU A 91 -4.02 -6.50 -12.18
CA LEU A 91 -3.58 -5.19 -11.71
C LEU A 91 -3.17 -4.32 -12.92
N GLY A 92 -2.74 -3.10 -12.65
CA GLY A 92 -2.19 -2.20 -13.67
C GLY A 92 -3.12 -1.06 -14.06
N PHE A 93 -4.29 -0.97 -13.43
CA PHE A 93 -5.27 0.08 -13.69
C PHE A 93 -5.49 0.92 -12.45
N THR A 94 -5.88 2.18 -12.66
CA THR A 94 -6.20 3.11 -11.58
C THR A 94 -7.50 3.87 -11.89
N ALA A 95 -8.11 4.40 -10.84
CA ALA A 95 -9.13 5.42 -10.94
C ALA A 95 -8.84 6.49 -9.90
N ARG A 96 -8.66 7.74 -10.35
CA ARG A 96 -8.24 8.86 -9.48
C ARG A 96 -7.03 8.51 -8.61
N LYS A 97 -6.04 7.81 -9.19
CA LYS A 97 -4.80 7.31 -8.57
C LYS A 97 -4.96 6.13 -7.58
N PHE A 98 -6.17 5.68 -7.29
CA PHE A 98 -6.39 4.45 -6.52
C PHE A 98 -6.25 3.22 -7.43
N PRO A 99 -5.53 2.17 -7.00
CA PRO A 99 -5.38 0.97 -7.80
C PRO A 99 -6.72 0.23 -7.96
N ILE A 100 -6.97 -0.26 -9.17
CA ILE A 100 -8.10 -1.13 -9.48
C ILE A 100 -7.60 -2.57 -9.52
N ILE A 101 -8.24 -3.43 -8.76
CA ILE A 101 -7.92 -4.84 -8.64
C ILE A 101 -9.04 -5.68 -9.24
N GLY A 102 -8.76 -6.32 -10.37
CA GLY A 102 -9.63 -7.36 -10.93
C GLY A 102 -9.43 -8.68 -10.21
N THR A 103 -10.48 -9.25 -9.61
CA THR A 103 -10.38 -10.50 -8.87
C THR A 103 -11.72 -11.25 -8.83
N THR A 104 -11.76 -12.35 -8.07
CA THR A 104 -12.98 -13.15 -7.84
C THR A 104 -13.50 -12.97 -6.42
N VAL A 105 -14.74 -13.43 -6.16
CA VAL A 105 -15.36 -13.37 -4.82
C VAL A 105 -14.53 -14.11 -3.77
N ASP A 106 -13.77 -15.14 -4.19
CA ASP A 106 -12.90 -15.90 -3.30
C ASP A 106 -11.86 -15.03 -2.60
N TYR A 107 -11.41 -13.94 -3.24
CA TYR A 107 -10.48 -12.97 -2.63
C TYR A 107 -10.99 -12.44 -1.29
N PHE A 108 -12.25 -12.03 -1.26
CA PHE A 108 -12.89 -11.47 -0.07
C PHE A 108 -13.09 -12.54 1.01
N THR A 109 -13.46 -13.74 0.57
CA THR A 109 -13.68 -14.89 1.47
C THR A 109 -12.39 -15.32 2.17
N VAL A 110 -11.30 -15.53 1.42
CA VAL A 110 -10.03 -16.02 1.99
C VAL A 110 -9.31 -14.96 2.84
N ARG A 111 -9.59 -13.67 2.59
CA ARG A 111 -9.06 -12.57 3.39
C ARG A 111 -10.00 -12.10 4.50
N ASN A 112 -11.16 -12.74 4.62
CA ASN A 112 -12.21 -12.38 5.58
C ASN A 112 -12.59 -10.89 5.51
N ILE A 113 -12.71 -10.37 4.27
CA ILE A 113 -13.11 -9.00 3.99
C ILE A 113 -14.62 -8.99 3.72
N THR A 114 -15.34 -8.14 4.43
CA THR A 114 -16.79 -8.01 4.29
C THR A 114 -17.19 -6.58 3.92
N PRO A 115 -18.26 -6.38 3.17
CA PRO A 115 -18.77 -5.04 2.93
C PRO A 115 -19.33 -4.44 4.22
N LYS A 116 -19.04 -3.16 4.45
CA LYS A 116 -19.67 -2.33 5.48
C LYS A 116 -21.02 -1.86 5.00
N LEU A 117 -21.12 -1.52 3.74
CA LEU A 117 -22.33 -1.05 3.07
C LEU A 117 -22.39 -1.68 1.67
N GLY A 118 -23.58 -2.03 1.21
CA GLY A 118 -23.79 -2.59 -0.12
C GLY A 118 -23.33 -4.04 -0.26
N THR A 119 -22.77 -4.38 -1.43
CA THR A 119 -22.40 -5.73 -1.82
C THR A 119 -21.01 -5.81 -2.42
N ILE A 120 -20.51 -7.04 -2.62
CA ILE A 120 -19.29 -7.33 -3.41
C ILE A 120 -19.65 -7.26 -4.90
N PRO A 121 -18.77 -6.78 -5.80
CA PRO A 121 -19.05 -6.69 -7.23
C PRO A 121 -19.12 -8.09 -7.85
N LEU A 122 -20.26 -8.41 -8.40
CA LEU A 122 -20.53 -9.68 -9.08
C LEU A 122 -20.68 -9.50 -10.58
N MET A 123 -21.18 -8.35 -11.01
CA MET A 123 -21.46 -8.08 -12.42
C MET A 123 -20.32 -7.31 -13.08
N LEU A 124 -20.32 -7.34 -14.40
CA LEU A 124 -19.40 -6.52 -15.19
C LEU A 124 -19.69 -5.03 -14.94
N GLY A 125 -18.66 -4.20 -14.79
CA GLY A 125 -18.81 -2.76 -14.56
C GLY A 125 -19.07 -2.35 -13.10
N GLU A 126 -19.25 -3.31 -12.19
CA GLU A 126 -19.40 -3.02 -10.76
C GLU A 126 -18.05 -2.89 -10.05
N ALA A 127 -18.02 -2.04 -9.02
CA ALA A 127 -16.86 -1.85 -8.15
C ALA A 127 -17.26 -1.78 -6.68
N VAL A 128 -16.42 -2.32 -5.80
CA VAL A 128 -16.48 -2.10 -4.35
C VAL A 128 -15.21 -1.37 -3.90
N LEU A 129 -15.38 -0.40 -3.02
CA LEU A 129 -14.29 0.47 -2.57
C LEU A 129 -13.75 0.03 -1.22
N GLY A 130 -12.44 0.08 -1.06
CA GLY A 130 -11.80 0.05 0.25
C GLY A 130 -12.23 1.24 1.11
N SER A 131 -12.15 1.08 2.43
CA SER A 131 -12.69 2.06 3.38
C SER A 131 -12.07 3.45 3.25
N GLU A 132 -10.75 3.55 3.05
CA GLU A 132 -10.05 4.82 2.91
C GLU A 132 -10.21 5.41 1.50
N CYS A 133 -10.28 4.55 0.48
CA CYS A 133 -10.60 4.95 -0.88
C CYS A 133 -11.96 5.64 -0.95
N ALA A 134 -12.99 5.06 -0.36
CA ALA A 134 -14.34 5.62 -0.31
C ALA A 134 -14.39 6.98 0.40
N LYS A 135 -13.69 7.11 1.54
CA LYS A 135 -13.59 8.38 2.28
C LYS A 135 -12.88 9.46 1.46
N SER A 136 -11.74 9.13 0.86
CA SER A 136 -10.92 10.08 0.11
C SER A 136 -11.62 10.58 -1.16
N LEU A 137 -12.38 9.70 -1.83
CA LEU A 137 -13.12 10.04 -3.03
C LEU A 137 -14.47 10.71 -2.73
N ALA A 138 -14.94 10.66 -1.49
CA ALA A 138 -16.27 11.12 -1.04
C ALA A 138 -17.41 10.54 -1.91
N VAL A 139 -17.31 9.25 -2.29
CA VAL A 139 -18.22 8.54 -3.19
C VAL A 139 -19.16 7.66 -2.37
N GLN A 140 -20.42 7.59 -2.78
CA GLN A 140 -21.46 6.78 -2.16
C GLN A 140 -21.89 5.60 -3.05
N ILE A 141 -22.63 4.65 -2.48
CA ILE A 141 -23.21 3.55 -3.26
C ILE A 141 -24.17 4.10 -4.30
N GLY A 142 -24.04 3.63 -5.54
CA GLY A 142 -24.81 4.11 -6.69
C GLY A 142 -24.08 5.16 -7.52
N ASP A 143 -23.04 5.79 -6.98
CA ASP A 143 -22.21 6.71 -7.75
C ASP A 143 -21.32 5.95 -8.76
N HIS A 144 -20.70 6.71 -9.65
CA HIS A 144 -19.81 6.17 -10.67
C HIS A 144 -18.41 6.75 -10.54
N ILE A 145 -17.41 5.90 -10.76
CA ILE A 145 -16.00 6.28 -10.80
C ILE A 145 -15.47 6.01 -12.21
N LEU A 146 -14.83 7.02 -12.79
CA LEU A 146 -14.16 6.88 -14.09
C LEU A 146 -12.74 6.35 -13.88
N THR A 147 -12.36 5.34 -14.66
CA THR A 147 -10.98 4.83 -14.67
C THR A 147 -10.05 5.83 -15.30
N ASP A 148 -8.79 5.84 -14.84
CA ASP A 148 -7.75 6.68 -15.43
C ASP A 148 -7.33 6.09 -16.78
N GLN A 149 -6.99 6.97 -17.73
CA GLN A 149 -6.50 6.54 -19.04
C GLN A 149 -5.05 6.09 -18.93
N VAL A 150 -4.77 4.86 -19.35
CA VAL A 150 -3.43 4.24 -19.22
C VAL A 150 -2.40 4.94 -20.10
N ASN A 151 -2.78 5.41 -21.28
CA ASN A 151 -1.88 6.12 -22.19
C ASN A 151 -2.61 7.26 -22.91
N LEU A 152 -2.27 8.49 -22.54
CA LEU A 152 -2.86 9.71 -23.14
C LEU A 152 -2.48 9.93 -24.61
N TYR A 153 -1.45 9.24 -25.10
CA TYR A 153 -0.92 9.40 -26.46
C TYR A 153 -1.36 8.27 -27.40
N ASP A 154 -2.03 7.25 -26.88
CA ASP A 154 -2.53 6.13 -27.67
C ASP A 154 -4.01 6.36 -27.99
N LEU A 155 -4.28 6.87 -29.19
CA LEU A 155 -5.64 7.11 -29.70
C LEU A 155 -6.42 5.81 -29.94
N SER A 156 -5.75 4.67 -29.95
CA SER A 156 -6.36 3.33 -30.06
C SER A 156 -6.53 2.65 -28.70
N ALA A 157 -6.08 3.28 -27.60
CA ALA A 157 -6.28 2.77 -26.25
C ALA A 157 -7.77 2.71 -25.89
N SER A 158 -8.10 1.81 -24.97
CA SER A 158 -9.47 1.66 -24.47
C SER A 158 -9.97 2.97 -23.84
N TYR A 159 -11.23 3.27 -24.06
CA TYR A 159 -11.88 4.43 -23.43
C TYR A 159 -11.98 4.23 -21.92
N PRO A 160 -11.87 5.33 -21.14
CA PRO A 160 -12.11 5.26 -19.70
C PRO A 160 -13.48 4.66 -19.40
N LEU A 161 -13.53 3.64 -18.54
CA LEU A 161 -14.76 2.97 -18.15
C LEU A 161 -15.35 3.60 -16.88
N LYS A 162 -16.65 3.83 -16.87
CA LYS A 162 -17.39 4.21 -15.67
C LYS A 162 -17.75 2.96 -14.86
N LEU A 163 -17.20 2.86 -13.67
CA LEU A 163 -17.48 1.78 -12.71
C LEU A 163 -18.59 2.21 -11.77
N LYS A 164 -19.66 1.41 -11.64
CA LYS A 164 -20.75 1.63 -10.69
C LYS A 164 -20.31 1.16 -9.30
N VAL A 165 -20.38 2.02 -8.32
CA VAL A 165 -20.06 1.68 -6.92
C VAL A 165 -21.23 0.93 -6.30
N VAL A 166 -21.01 -0.35 -5.96
CA VAL A 166 -22.03 -1.23 -5.38
C VAL A 166 -21.83 -1.48 -3.88
N GLY A 167 -20.67 -1.10 -3.34
CA GLY A 167 -20.39 -1.27 -1.92
C GLY A 167 -19.13 -0.57 -1.44
N VAL A 168 -19.00 -0.52 -0.12
CA VAL A 168 -17.82 -0.04 0.60
C VAL A 168 -17.41 -1.09 1.62
N LEU A 169 -16.15 -1.47 1.65
CA LEU A 169 -15.60 -2.50 2.54
C LEU A 169 -15.43 -1.99 3.97
N ASN A 170 -15.47 -2.91 4.92
CA ASN A 170 -15.01 -2.65 6.27
C ASN A 170 -13.52 -2.31 6.27
N GLN A 171 -13.09 -1.50 7.24
CA GLN A 171 -11.68 -1.16 7.41
C GLN A 171 -10.87 -2.40 7.80
N THR A 172 -9.81 -2.67 7.07
CA THR A 172 -8.94 -3.83 7.23
C THR A 172 -7.56 -3.48 7.81
N ASN A 173 -7.22 -2.18 7.85
CA ASN A 173 -5.88 -1.67 8.17
C ASN A 173 -4.78 -2.28 7.27
N SER A 174 -5.11 -2.52 6.02
CA SER A 174 -4.23 -3.12 5.01
C SER A 174 -4.27 -2.34 3.69
N ALA A 175 -3.51 -2.78 2.69
CA ALA A 175 -3.53 -2.20 1.35
C ALA A 175 -4.94 -2.22 0.71
N ASP A 176 -5.81 -3.14 1.15
CA ASP A 176 -7.17 -3.25 0.65
C ASP A 176 -8.02 -2.01 0.94
N ASP A 177 -7.70 -1.25 1.99
CA ASP A 177 -8.44 -0.03 2.34
C ASP A 177 -8.27 1.09 1.30
N ASN A 178 -7.15 1.09 0.56
CA ASN A 178 -6.83 2.07 -0.48
C ASN A 178 -7.01 1.54 -1.90
N ALA A 179 -7.86 0.54 -2.10
CA ALA A 179 -8.03 -0.13 -3.36
C ALA A 179 -9.48 -0.10 -3.84
N ILE A 180 -9.66 -0.26 -5.15
CA ILE A 180 -10.95 -0.44 -5.82
C ILE A 180 -10.98 -1.87 -6.35
N PHE A 181 -11.95 -2.66 -5.94
CA PHE A 181 -12.07 -4.04 -6.39
C PHE A 181 -13.19 -4.16 -7.40
N THR A 182 -12.94 -4.95 -8.44
CA THR A 182 -13.90 -5.26 -9.49
C THR A 182 -13.78 -6.72 -9.91
N SER A 183 -14.72 -7.21 -10.73
CA SER A 183 -14.59 -8.54 -11.30
C SER A 183 -13.41 -8.59 -12.28
N ILE A 184 -12.81 -9.77 -12.44
CA ILE A 184 -11.69 -9.94 -13.36
C ILE A 184 -12.08 -9.60 -14.82
N GLY A 185 -13.33 -9.88 -15.18
CA GLY A 185 -13.90 -9.52 -16.48
C GLY A 185 -13.93 -8.00 -16.70
N THR A 186 -14.28 -7.23 -15.67
CA THR A 186 -14.24 -5.77 -15.73
C THR A 186 -12.82 -5.26 -15.93
N ALA A 187 -11.82 -5.86 -15.28
CA ALA A 187 -10.41 -5.49 -15.48
C ALA A 187 -9.98 -5.73 -16.95
N TRP A 188 -10.43 -6.79 -17.59
CA TRP A 188 -10.17 -7.01 -19.01
C TRP A 188 -10.86 -6.01 -19.93
N VAL A 189 -12.08 -5.55 -19.58
CA VAL A 189 -12.73 -4.46 -20.31
C VAL A 189 -11.93 -3.17 -20.17
N ILE A 190 -11.46 -2.84 -18.96
CA ILE A 190 -10.60 -1.67 -18.72
C ILE A 190 -9.30 -1.76 -19.53
N SER A 191 -8.73 -2.97 -19.68
CA SER A 191 -7.51 -3.17 -20.49
C SER A 191 -7.74 -3.11 -22.01
N GLY A 192 -9.01 -3.01 -22.46
CA GLY A 192 -9.36 -3.03 -23.87
C GLY A 192 -9.41 -4.42 -24.53
N LEU A 193 -9.28 -5.50 -23.74
CA LEU A 193 -9.40 -6.87 -24.25
C LEU A 193 -10.86 -7.27 -24.50
N GLY A 194 -11.80 -6.54 -23.90
CA GLY A 194 -13.22 -6.64 -24.16
C GLY A 194 -13.80 -5.24 -24.33
N HIS A 195 -14.82 -5.11 -25.14
CA HIS A 195 -15.57 -3.86 -25.33
C HIS A 195 -17.03 -4.15 -25.64
N GLY A 196 -17.87 -3.16 -25.48
CA GLY A 196 -19.28 -3.20 -25.85
C GLY A 196 -19.59 -2.09 -26.85
N HIS A 197 -20.39 -2.40 -27.83
CA HIS A 197 -20.92 -1.46 -28.81
C HIS A 197 -22.35 -1.84 -29.19
N GLU A 198 -23.08 -0.91 -29.83
CA GLU A 198 -24.38 -1.24 -30.40
C GLU A 198 -24.28 -2.46 -31.31
N SER A 199 -25.29 -3.32 -31.24
CA SER A 199 -25.34 -4.52 -32.08
C SER A 199 -25.31 -4.12 -33.57
N ILE A 200 -24.35 -4.70 -34.29
CA ILE A 200 -24.19 -4.47 -35.73
C ILE A 200 -25.01 -5.53 -36.46
N ASP A 201 -26.17 -5.18 -36.90
CA ASP A 201 -27.06 -6.02 -37.68
C ASP A 201 -27.11 -5.66 -39.15
N GLN A 202 -27.97 -6.34 -39.92
CA GLN A 202 -28.12 -6.07 -41.34
C GLN A 202 -28.80 -4.72 -41.67
N GLU A 203 -29.39 -4.05 -40.66
CA GLU A 203 -30.06 -2.76 -40.79
C GLU A 203 -29.13 -1.57 -40.43
N THR A 204 -27.93 -1.88 -39.92
CA THR A 204 -26.95 -0.84 -39.55
C THR A 204 -26.57 0.02 -40.75
N LYS A 205 -26.61 1.35 -40.57
CA LYS A 205 -26.34 2.32 -41.66
C LYS A 205 -24.95 2.11 -42.28
N ASN A 206 -24.88 2.21 -43.62
CA ASN A 206 -23.66 1.97 -44.40
C ASN A 206 -22.48 2.92 -44.04
N ASP A 207 -22.74 4.06 -43.43
CA ASP A 207 -21.73 5.02 -42.98
C ASP A 207 -20.90 4.49 -41.77
N LYS A 208 -21.42 3.55 -41.00
CA LYS A 208 -20.77 2.87 -39.88
C LYS A 208 -20.02 1.56 -40.28
N LEU A 209 -20.07 1.18 -41.56
CA LEU A 209 -19.52 -0.09 -42.05
C LEU A 209 -18.42 0.12 -43.09
N LEU A 210 -17.26 -0.51 -42.92
CA LEU A 210 -16.16 -0.55 -43.91
C LEU A 210 -16.42 -1.60 -44.99
N SER A 211 -16.99 -2.75 -44.62
CA SER A 211 -17.29 -3.82 -45.54
C SER A 211 -18.45 -4.67 -45.04
N LYS A 212 -19.36 -5.01 -45.91
CA LYS A 212 -20.53 -5.86 -45.64
C LYS A 212 -20.58 -7.00 -46.61
N THR A 213 -20.26 -8.20 -46.14
CA THR A 213 -20.38 -9.45 -46.87
C THR A 213 -21.34 -10.39 -46.16
N LYS A 214 -22.00 -11.34 -46.86
CA LYS A 214 -22.91 -12.33 -46.22
C LYS A 214 -22.31 -13.12 -45.05
N LYS A 215 -20.97 -13.16 -44.93
CA LYS A 215 -20.24 -13.93 -43.90
C LYS A 215 -19.45 -13.06 -42.93
N GLN A 216 -19.23 -11.79 -43.20
CA GLN A 216 -18.39 -10.92 -42.39
C GLN A 216 -18.81 -9.46 -42.57
N ILE A 217 -19.05 -8.79 -41.45
CA ILE A 217 -19.31 -7.35 -41.40
C ILE A 217 -18.09 -6.72 -40.71
N THR A 218 -17.45 -5.78 -41.37
CA THR A 218 -16.32 -5.03 -40.81
C THR A 218 -16.79 -3.62 -40.50
N ALA A 219 -16.72 -3.28 -39.21
CA ALA A 219 -17.14 -2.00 -38.68
C ALA A 219 -16.10 -0.91 -38.93
N ASN A 220 -16.56 0.32 -39.02
CA ASN A 220 -15.72 1.52 -39.09
C ASN A 220 -15.38 1.99 -37.65
N ALA A 221 -14.29 2.74 -37.48
CA ALA A 221 -13.89 3.38 -36.23
C ALA A 221 -14.91 4.42 -35.69
N SER A 222 -15.97 4.70 -36.42
CA SER A 222 -17.10 5.59 -36.03
C SER A 222 -18.15 4.88 -35.13
N ILE A 223 -17.97 3.60 -34.78
CA ILE A 223 -18.85 2.93 -33.82
C ILE A 223 -18.49 3.40 -32.43
N GLU A 224 -19.47 4.01 -31.77
CA GLU A 224 -19.31 4.45 -30.38
C GLU A 224 -19.24 3.22 -29.45
N GLN A 225 -18.14 3.14 -28.70
CA GLN A 225 -18.00 2.13 -27.65
C GLN A 225 -18.72 2.61 -26.37
N PHE A 226 -19.33 1.67 -25.67
CA PHE A 226 -19.95 1.98 -24.39
C PHE A 226 -18.89 2.24 -23.32
N ILE A 227 -18.99 3.40 -22.68
CA ILE A 227 -18.11 3.80 -21.54
C ILE A 227 -18.69 3.41 -20.18
N GLU A 228 -19.90 2.84 -20.14
CA GLU A 228 -20.61 2.43 -18.95
C GLU A 228 -21.30 1.09 -19.19
N ILE A 229 -21.26 0.21 -18.22
CA ILE A 229 -21.91 -1.10 -18.27
C ILE A 229 -23.15 -1.05 -17.36
N ASN A 230 -24.29 -1.40 -17.93
CA ASN A 230 -25.58 -1.44 -17.24
C ASN A 230 -26.39 -2.67 -17.70
N GLU A 231 -27.52 -2.90 -17.06
CA GLU A 231 -28.38 -4.06 -17.37
C GLU A 231 -28.87 -4.11 -18.82
N SER A 232 -28.99 -2.97 -19.51
CA SER A 232 -29.46 -2.91 -20.88
C SER A 232 -28.40 -3.23 -21.91
N ASN A 233 -27.11 -3.01 -21.61
CA ASN A 233 -26.02 -3.18 -22.57
C ASN A 233 -24.99 -4.26 -22.18
N ILE A 234 -25.14 -4.92 -21.03
CA ILE A 234 -24.17 -5.93 -20.56
C ILE A 234 -23.98 -7.06 -21.57
N ASN A 235 -25.01 -7.43 -22.28
CA ASN A 235 -24.99 -8.51 -23.28
C ASN A 235 -24.27 -8.12 -24.58
N GLU A 236 -24.04 -6.82 -24.81
CA GLU A 236 -23.31 -6.29 -25.95
C GLU A 236 -21.79 -6.29 -25.72
N PHE A 237 -21.35 -6.53 -24.46
CA PHE A 237 -19.94 -6.67 -24.14
C PHE A 237 -19.41 -8.04 -24.49
N HIS A 238 -18.32 -8.08 -25.25
CA HIS A 238 -17.71 -9.32 -25.72
C HIS A 238 -16.19 -9.23 -25.70
N PHE A 239 -15.56 -10.39 -25.69
CA PHE A 239 -14.11 -10.55 -25.71
C PHE A 239 -13.70 -11.19 -27.04
N HIS A 240 -12.65 -10.65 -27.67
CA HIS A 240 -12.15 -11.16 -28.96
C HIS A 240 -11.15 -12.31 -28.83
N SER A 241 -10.59 -12.52 -27.67
CA SER A 241 -9.60 -13.55 -27.37
C SER A 241 -10.23 -14.76 -26.72
N ASP A 242 -9.63 -15.92 -26.90
CA ASP A 242 -10.01 -17.12 -26.14
C ASP A 242 -9.93 -16.79 -24.62
N PRO A 243 -10.97 -17.07 -23.84
CA PRO A 243 -10.96 -16.86 -22.39
C PRO A 243 -9.76 -17.46 -21.66
N ALA A 244 -9.22 -18.57 -22.18
CA ALA A 244 -8.02 -19.21 -21.62
C ALA A 244 -6.73 -18.36 -21.78
N LEU A 245 -6.70 -17.48 -22.75
CA LEU A 245 -5.54 -16.61 -23.05
C LEU A 245 -5.61 -15.26 -22.36
N LEU A 246 -6.73 -14.91 -21.75
CA LEU A 246 -6.89 -13.62 -21.07
C LEU A 246 -5.89 -13.47 -19.92
N PRO A 247 -5.21 -12.31 -19.84
CA PRO A 247 -4.09 -12.12 -18.92
C PRO A 247 -4.54 -11.91 -17.47
N ILE A 248 -3.68 -12.34 -16.56
CA ILE A 248 -3.76 -12.06 -15.13
C ILE A 248 -2.34 -11.74 -14.61
N THR A 249 -2.24 -10.88 -13.62
CA THR A 249 -0.95 -10.48 -13.07
C THR A 249 -0.35 -11.58 -12.20
N SER A 250 -1.16 -12.18 -11.34
CA SER A 250 -0.71 -13.21 -10.39
C SER A 250 -1.87 -14.05 -9.88
N ILE A 251 -1.54 -15.12 -9.16
CA ILE A 251 -2.49 -16.00 -8.50
C ILE A 251 -2.09 -16.13 -7.03
N ILE A 252 -2.95 -15.68 -6.13
CA ILE A 252 -2.76 -15.87 -4.70
C ILE A 252 -3.36 -17.22 -4.32
N ALA A 253 -2.58 -18.06 -3.64
CA ALA A 253 -3.00 -19.40 -3.30
C ALA A 253 -3.07 -19.63 -1.79
N PHE A 254 -4.19 -20.20 -1.35
CA PHE A 254 -4.46 -20.61 0.02
C PHE A 254 -4.57 -22.13 0.10
N PRO A 255 -3.45 -22.83 0.33
CA PRO A 255 -3.44 -24.30 0.40
C PRO A 255 -4.30 -24.84 1.54
N LYS A 256 -4.93 -26.01 1.35
CA LYS A 256 -5.70 -26.70 2.40
C LYS A 256 -4.86 -27.08 3.62
N SER A 257 -3.57 -27.37 3.41
CA SER A 257 -2.62 -27.74 4.43
C SER A 257 -1.18 -27.25 4.11
N LYS A 258 -0.30 -27.24 5.11
CA LYS A 258 1.13 -26.97 4.89
C LYS A 258 1.76 -27.96 3.89
N LYS A 259 1.31 -29.23 3.92
CA LYS A 259 1.75 -30.28 2.99
C LYS A 259 1.35 -29.92 1.57
N ASP A 260 0.10 -29.50 1.33
CA ASP A 260 -0.37 -29.10 0.01
C ASP A 260 0.38 -27.89 -0.53
N GLY A 261 0.66 -26.91 0.33
CA GLY A 261 1.50 -25.77 -0.03
C GLY A 261 2.91 -26.15 -0.46
N THR A 262 3.53 -27.09 0.27
CA THR A 262 4.87 -27.60 -0.10
C THR A 262 4.85 -28.34 -1.42
N ILE A 263 3.83 -29.15 -1.68
CA ILE A 263 3.68 -29.91 -2.93
C ILE A 263 3.47 -28.95 -4.10
N LEU A 264 2.55 -27.99 -3.98
CA LEU A 264 2.31 -26.97 -5.00
C LEU A 264 3.59 -26.22 -5.33
N LYS A 265 4.28 -25.71 -4.31
CA LYS A 265 5.55 -25.02 -4.50
C LYS A 265 6.60 -25.89 -5.22
N ALA A 266 6.80 -27.13 -4.76
CA ALA A 266 7.80 -28.04 -5.34
C ALA A 266 7.48 -28.37 -6.82
N LYS A 267 6.21 -28.58 -7.15
CA LYS A 267 5.77 -28.90 -8.51
C LYS A 267 6.08 -27.78 -9.48
N TYR A 268 5.82 -26.52 -9.11
CA TYR A 268 6.00 -25.37 -10.00
C TYR A 268 7.36 -24.68 -9.87
N LEU A 269 8.24 -25.13 -8.94
CA LEU A 269 9.56 -24.53 -8.73
C LEU A 269 10.42 -24.51 -10.02
N ARG A 270 10.30 -25.53 -10.85
CA ARG A 270 11.04 -25.67 -12.11
C ARG A 270 10.18 -25.39 -13.35
N HIS A 271 8.95 -24.90 -13.17
CA HIS A 271 8.08 -24.58 -14.30
C HIS A 271 8.67 -23.42 -15.11
N GLN A 272 8.60 -23.46 -16.44
CA GLN A 272 9.27 -22.46 -17.29
C GLN A 272 8.67 -21.07 -17.17
N LYS A 273 7.35 -20.95 -17.06
CA LYS A 273 6.61 -19.69 -17.07
C LYS A 273 6.20 -19.24 -15.65
N ILE A 274 5.80 -20.16 -14.79
CA ILE A 274 5.24 -19.88 -13.47
C ILE A 274 6.31 -19.99 -12.40
N GLN A 275 6.40 -19.01 -11.50
CA GLN A 275 7.23 -19.11 -10.29
C GLN A 275 6.35 -19.09 -9.03
N PRO A 276 6.54 -20.06 -8.12
CA PRO A 276 5.93 -20.06 -6.80
C PRO A 276 6.78 -19.27 -5.82
N LEU A 277 6.15 -18.37 -5.06
CA LEU A 277 6.81 -17.57 -4.03
C LEU A 277 6.10 -17.75 -2.68
N GLU A 278 6.86 -17.69 -1.61
CA GLU A 278 6.34 -17.52 -0.25
C GLU A 278 6.50 -16.04 0.15
N PRO A 279 5.46 -15.21 0.07
CA PRO A 279 5.56 -13.77 0.29
C PRO A 279 6.22 -13.40 1.61
N ASN A 280 5.93 -14.14 2.68
CA ASN A 280 6.55 -13.91 3.98
C ASN A 280 8.09 -14.02 3.96
N LYS A 281 8.65 -14.92 3.15
CA LYS A 281 10.11 -15.05 3.01
C LYS A 281 10.70 -13.91 2.19
N VAL A 282 10.04 -13.57 1.08
CA VAL A 282 10.48 -12.46 0.20
C VAL A 282 10.46 -11.14 0.98
N ILE A 283 9.38 -10.88 1.73
CA ILE A 283 9.25 -9.71 2.60
C ILE A 283 10.32 -9.72 3.69
N GLY A 284 10.60 -10.88 4.30
CA GLY A 284 11.67 -11.02 5.28
C GLY A 284 13.03 -10.60 4.74
N GLU A 285 13.37 -11.00 3.52
CA GLU A 285 14.61 -10.60 2.87
C GLU A 285 14.67 -9.08 2.58
N LEU A 286 13.55 -8.47 2.18
CA LEU A 286 13.45 -7.00 2.04
C LEU A 286 13.67 -6.30 3.39
N LEU A 287 13.01 -6.79 4.44
CA LEU A 287 13.14 -6.23 5.78
C LEU A 287 14.55 -6.37 6.35
N ASP A 288 15.27 -7.44 6.01
CA ASP A 288 16.69 -7.60 6.41
C ASP A 288 17.56 -6.46 5.87
N VAL A 289 17.28 -5.96 4.68
CA VAL A 289 17.97 -4.78 4.13
C VAL A 289 17.61 -3.53 4.94
N VAL A 290 16.34 -3.31 5.22
CA VAL A 290 15.85 -2.17 6.02
C VAL A 290 16.45 -2.21 7.45
N ILE A 291 16.51 -3.39 8.08
CA ILE A 291 17.09 -3.57 9.40
C ILE A 291 18.61 -3.30 9.40
N ARG A 292 19.32 -3.68 8.33
CA ARG A 292 20.76 -3.34 8.19
C ARG A 292 20.97 -1.83 8.08
N LEU A 293 20.15 -1.15 7.28
CA LEU A 293 20.19 0.32 7.19
C LEU A 293 19.86 0.96 8.53
N LYS A 294 18.83 0.47 9.25
CA LYS A 294 18.50 0.95 10.60
C LYS A 294 19.69 0.85 11.55
N ARG A 295 20.46 -0.26 11.55
CA ARG A 295 21.65 -0.39 12.38
C ARG A 295 22.72 0.67 12.10
N LEU A 296 22.88 1.11 10.84
CA LEU A 296 23.77 2.23 10.51
C LEU A 296 23.26 3.54 11.12
N PHE A 297 21.96 3.80 11.06
CA PHE A 297 21.37 4.97 11.72
C PHE A 297 21.50 4.89 13.24
N ASP A 298 21.27 3.72 13.86
CA ASP A 298 21.40 3.52 15.30
C ASP A 298 22.85 3.83 15.78
N SER A 299 23.87 3.46 15.00
CA SER A 299 25.26 3.83 15.29
C SER A 299 25.52 5.35 15.19
N SER A 300 24.91 6.01 14.22
CA SER A 300 24.96 7.47 14.09
C SER A 300 24.24 8.17 15.25
N TYR A 301 23.12 7.62 15.71
CA TYR A 301 22.42 8.16 16.90
C TYR A 301 23.22 7.99 18.18
N ALA A 302 23.95 6.88 18.35
CA ALA A 302 24.86 6.72 19.47
C ALA A 302 25.93 7.83 19.50
N LEU A 303 26.53 8.13 18.35
CA LEU A 303 27.50 9.24 18.22
C LEU A 303 26.85 10.62 18.50
N THR A 304 25.67 10.86 17.97
CA THR A 304 24.91 12.10 18.21
C THR A 304 24.53 12.25 19.69
N THR A 305 24.14 11.16 20.35
CA THR A 305 23.84 11.15 21.79
C THR A 305 25.09 11.46 22.60
N LEU A 306 26.24 10.89 22.26
CA LEU A 306 27.52 11.21 22.90
C LEU A 306 27.84 12.69 22.73
N ALA A 307 27.72 13.24 21.53
CA ALA A 307 27.92 14.67 21.26
C ALA A 307 26.99 15.55 22.09
N ALA A 308 25.70 15.15 22.22
CA ALA A 308 24.72 15.88 23.02
C ALA A 308 25.06 15.86 24.51
N VAL A 309 25.55 14.74 25.04
CA VAL A 309 26.02 14.62 26.44
C VAL A 309 27.23 15.53 26.68
N LEU A 310 28.20 15.54 25.75
CA LEU A 310 29.36 16.43 25.84
C LEU A 310 28.94 17.91 25.76
N PHE A 311 28.05 18.26 24.87
CA PHE A 311 27.49 19.61 24.76
C PHE A 311 26.75 20.01 26.05
N LEU A 312 25.91 19.16 26.58
CA LEU A 312 25.19 19.40 27.85
C LEU A 312 26.17 19.62 28.98
N THR A 313 27.22 18.78 29.08
CA THR A 313 28.29 18.94 30.07
C THR A 313 28.99 20.28 29.94
N ALA A 314 29.37 20.70 28.72
CA ALA A 314 29.99 22.01 28.46
C ALA A 314 29.07 23.16 28.89
N VAL A 315 27.76 23.07 28.59
CA VAL A 315 26.77 24.08 28.98
C VAL A 315 26.60 24.15 30.51
N ILE A 316 26.65 23.02 31.19
CA ILE A 316 26.60 22.97 32.66
C ILE A 316 27.85 23.66 33.25
N LEU A 317 29.05 23.31 32.76
CA LEU A 317 30.27 23.89 33.21
C LEU A 317 30.29 25.42 32.99
N LEU A 318 29.84 25.87 31.84
CA LEU A 318 29.74 27.32 31.53
C LEU A 318 28.69 27.99 32.44
N SER A 319 27.57 27.32 32.73
CA SER A 319 26.56 27.84 33.65
C SER A 319 27.10 28.00 35.08
N LEU A 320 27.86 27.01 35.55
CA LEU A 320 28.50 27.09 36.86
C LEU A 320 29.54 28.23 36.92
N GLN A 321 30.30 28.45 35.82
CA GLN A 321 31.28 29.55 35.76
C GLN A 321 30.58 30.91 35.77
N THR A 322 29.51 31.11 35.03
CA THR A 322 28.77 32.39 34.98
C THR A 322 28.03 32.68 36.26
N ARG A 323 27.58 31.64 37.02
CA ARG A 323 26.87 31.79 38.29
C ARG A 323 27.75 31.69 39.53
N LYS A 324 29.08 31.79 39.40
CA LYS A 324 30.03 31.73 40.54
C LYS A 324 29.66 32.71 41.68
N ARG A 325 29.19 33.92 41.35
CA ARG A 325 28.79 34.93 42.35
C ARG A 325 27.53 34.49 43.12
N GLU A 326 26.53 33.95 42.43
CA GLU A 326 25.30 33.44 43.04
C GLU A 326 25.56 32.22 43.94
N THR A 327 26.39 31.30 43.45
CA THR A 327 26.84 30.12 44.19
C THR A 327 27.59 30.49 45.48
N LYS A 328 28.47 31.50 45.38
CA LYS A 328 29.22 32.01 46.52
C LYS A 328 28.30 32.72 47.53
N ALA A 329 27.29 33.45 47.05
CA ALA A 329 26.29 34.07 47.92
C ALA A 329 25.43 33.03 48.67
N LEU A 330 25.00 31.98 48.02
CA LEU A 330 24.26 30.86 48.64
C LEU A 330 25.12 30.14 49.69
N PHE A 331 26.41 29.95 49.41
CA PHE A 331 27.35 29.35 50.37
C PHE A 331 27.56 30.25 51.61
N LEU A 332 27.68 31.57 51.43
CA LEU A 332 27.78 32.54 52.51
C LEU A 332 26.53 32.65 53.34
N MET A 333 25.35 32.36 52.77
CA MET A 333 24.07 32.25 53.50
C MET A 333 23.92 30.94 54.24
N GLY A 334 24.92 30.06 54.26
CA GLY A 334 24.90 28.79 55.02
C GLY A 334 24.42 27.55 54.24
N CYS A 335 24.22 27.66 52.93
CA CYS A 335 23.86 26.52 52.13
C CYS A 335 25.06 25.53 52.00
N SER A 336 24.79 24.27 52.26
CA SER A 336 25.80 23.23 52.08
C SER A 336 26.14 23.01 50.57
N ARG A 337 27.34 22.51 50.29
CA ARG A 337 27.73 22.15 48.90
C ARG A 337 26.77 21.13 48.30
N GLY A 338 26.25 20.21 49.12
CA GLY A 338 25.26 19.22 48.67
C GLY A 338 23.94 19.85 48.24
N THR A 339 23.45 20.86 48.96
CA THR A 339 22.23 21.60 48.62
C THR A 339 22.38 22.37 47.30
N ILE A 340 23.53 22.99 47.12
CA ILE A 340 23.84 23.69 45.85
C ILE A 340 23.90 22.71 44.67
N CYS A 341 24.57 21.58 44.84
CA CYS A 341 24.59 20.51 43.83
C CYS A 341 23.21 19.98 43.51
N MET A 342 22.36 19.77 44.53
CA MET A 342 20.97 19.31 44.37
C MET A 342 20.11 20.28 43.53
N ILE A 343 20.27 21.60 43.74
CA ILE A 343 19.54 22.61 42.97
C ILE A 343 19.91 22.54 41.48
N PHE A 344 21.21 22.46 41.17
CA PHE A 344 21.66 22.34 39.78
C PHE A 344 21.25 21.02 39.13
N SER A 345 21.32 19.90 39.88
CA SER A 345 20.86 18.60 39.40
C SER A 345 19.37 18.59 39.10
N ALA A 346 18.56 19.25 39.95
CA ALA A 346 17.13 19.39 39.73
C ALA A 346 16.81 20.22 38.48
N GLU A 347 17.57 21.30 38.21
CA GLU A 347 17.42 22.11 37.00
C GLU A 347 17.67 21.26 35.75
N ILE A 348 18.73 20.45 35.74
CA ILE A 348 19.06 19.55 34.61
C ILE A 348 18.00 18.48 34.46
N MET A 349 17.56 17.85 35.56
CA MET A 349 16.53 16.80 35.55
C MET A 349 15.23 17.33 34.93
N ILE A 350 14.82 18.53 35.30
CA ILE A 350 13.61 19.18 34.75
C ILE A 350 13.75 19.40 33.23
N LEU A 351 14.92 19.90 32.78
CA LEU A 351 15.20 20.09 31.34
C LEU A 351 15.13 18.75 30.57
N CYS A 352 15.72 17.68 31.12
CA CYS A 352 15.67 16.36 30.51
C CYS A 352 14.24 15.79 30.46
N ILE A 353 13.45 15.96 31.53
CA ILE A 353 12.05 15.50 31.57
C ILE A 353 11.22 16.19 30.50
N PHE A 354 11.30 17.53 30.41
CA PHE A 354 10.58 18.28 29.38
C PHE A 354 11.03 17.88 27.98
N SER A 355 12.33 17.68 27.75
CA SER A 355 12.87 17.25 26.45
C SER A 355 12.37 15.86 26.03
N ILE A 356 12.31 14.92 26.97
CA ILE A 356 11.76 13.57 26.70
C ILE A 356 10.26 13.65 26.44
N LEU A 357 9.49 14.44 27.23
CA LEU A 357 8.06 14.63 27.00
C LEU A 357 7.76 15.22 25.61
N PHE A 358 8.51 16.25 25.20
CA PHE A 358 8.37 16.81 23.85
C PHE A 358 8.80 15.84 22.76
N ALA A 359 9.83 15.03 22.97
CA ALA A 359 10.25 14.00 22.03
C ALA A 359 9.18 12.91 21.86
N LEU A 360 8.59 12.45 22.97
CA LEU A 360 7.48 11.47 22.94
C LEU A 360 6.24 12.04 22.28
N LEU A 361 5.88 13.30 22.60
CA LEU A 361 4.76 13.97 21.96
C LEU A 361 4.97 14.12 20.45
N GLY A 362 6.17 14.53 20.04
CA GLY A 362 6.53 14.61 18.62
C GLY A 362 6.49 13.24 17.93
N ALA A 363 6.98 12.20 18.57
CA ALA A 363 6.91 10.82 18.05
C ALA A 363 5.45 10.35 17.92
N TYR A 364 4.60 10.65 18.90
CA TYR A 364 3.16 10.37 18.84
C TYR A 364 2.47 11.11 17.68
N VAL A 365 2.78 12.39 17.48
CA VAL A 365 2.26 13.18 16.36
C VAL A 365 2.68 12.59 15.02
N ILE A 366 3.95 12.15 14.90
CA ILE A 366 4.41 11.47 13.68
C ILE A 366 3.70 10.14 13.46
N THR A 367 3.41 9.35 14.48
CA THR A 367 2.63 8.11 14.29
C THR A 367 1.21 8.41 13.84
N PHE A 368 0.61 9.48 14.35
CA PHE A 368 -0.74 9.90 13.96
C PHE A 368 -0.78 10.46 12.53
N LEU A 369 0.12 11.38 12.18
CA LEU A 369 0.29 11.90 10.82
C LEU A 369 0.95 10.88 9.88
N GLY A 370 1.79 10.01 10.40
CA GLY A 370 2.46 8.96 9.66
C GLY A 370 1.52 7.83 9.28
N SER A 371 0.38 7.66 9.97
CA SER A 371 -0.69 6.79 9.47
C SER A 371 -1.19 7.28 8.12
N ASP A 372 -1.30 8.59 7.91
CA ASP A 372 -1.70 9.19 6.63
C ASP A 372 -0.58 9.11 5.58
N ILE A 373 0.68 9.29 5.99
CA ILE A 373 1.84 9.12 5.10
C ILE A 373 2.08 7.64 4.77
N LEU A 374 1.88 6.73 5.72
CA LEU A 374 1.92 5.29 5.47
C LEU A 374 0.73 4.82 4.62
N GLN A 375 -0.42 5.49 4.68
CA GLN A 375 -1.53 5.28 3.76
C GLN A 375 -1.18 5.73 2.33
N LEU A 376 -0.39 6.78 2.16
CA LEU A 376 0.18 7.17 0.86
C LEU A 376 1.26 6.20 0.37
N LEU A 377 1.85 5.43 1.28
CA LEU A 377 2.81 4.36 0.99
C LEU A 377 2.17 2.96 1.02
N ARG A 378 0.98 2.82 1.52
CA ARG A 378 0.09 1.65 1.42
C ARG A 378 -0.80 1.76 0.19
#